data_1279d2080f8d73138fcb571642bc309f
#
_entry.id   1279d2080f8d73138fcb571642bc309f
#
_cell.length_a   1.000
_cell.length_b   1.000
_cell.length_c   1.000
_cell.angle_alpha   90.00
_cell.angle_beta   90.00
_cell.angle_gamma   90.00
#
_symmetry.space_group_name_H-M   'P 1'
#
loop_
_entity.id
_entity.type
_entity.pdbx_description
1 polymer ?
#
loop_
_entity_poly.entity_id
_entity_poly.type
_entity_poly.pdbx_seq_one_letter_code
_entity_poly.pdbx_strand_id
1 'polypeptide(L)'
;MKPTEETVPARLREVSDSLLATGIWHTPILVERSSLVVMDGHHRHAFALAHGFARVPCLLLSYSDVRLESRHKDQLVTPAEVITRGLEGRLYPAKSTRHIAQPWAETTCSYSLEELRMT
;
A
#
# COMPACT_ATOMS: atom_id res chain seq x y z
N MET A 1 5.84 2.53 -8.41
CA MET A 1 5.33 1.95 -7.14
C MET A 1 5.17 0.45 -7.31
N LYS A 2 5.74 -0.31 -6.40
CA LYS A 2 5.80 -1.77 -6.51
C LYS A 2 5.08 -2.42 -5.33
N PRO A 3 4.10 -3.30 -5.56
CA PRO A 3 3.50 -4.05 -4.47
C PRO A 3 4.49 -5.07 -3.90
N THR A 4 4.31 -5.43 -2.64
CA THR A 4 5.16 -6.40 -1.94
C THR A 4 4.38 -7.59 -1.39
N GLU A 5 3.06 -7.50 -1.40
CA GLU A 5 2.19 -8.49 -0.80
C GLU A 5 0.94 -8.68 -1.65
N GLU A 6 0.44 -9.90 -1.72
CA GLU A 6 -0.79 -10.21 -2.44
C GLU A 6 -2.01 -9.66 -1.71
N THR A 7 -3.06 -9.33 -2.46
CA THR A 7 -4.31 -8.83 -1.91
C THR A 7 -5.29 -9.98 -1.64
N VAL A 8 -6.26 -9.71 -0.75
CA VAL A 8 -7.37 -10.64 -0.47
C VAL A 8 -8.57 -10.17 -1.30
N PRO A 9 -9.13 -11.01 -2.20
CA PRO A 9 -10.20 -10.58 -3.11
C PRO A 9 -11.41 -9.95 -2.41
N ALA A 10 -11.85 -10.52 -1.29
CA ALA A 10 -12.99 -9.98 -0.54
C ALA A 10 -12.67 -8.58 0.03
N ARG A 11 -11.45 -8.40 0.54
CA ARG A 11 -11.01 -7.10 1.08
C ARG A 11 -10.84 -6.07 -0.03
N LEU A 12 -10.32 -6.49 -1.18
CA LEU A 12 -10.20 -5.60 -2.34
C LEU A 12 -11.57 -5.10 -2.78
N ARG A 13 -12.58 -5.96 -2.77
CA ARG A 13 -13.95 -5.58 -3.11
C ARG A 13 -14.50 -4.56 -2.12
N GLU A 14 -14.33 -4.79 -0.81
CA GLU A 14 -14.77 -3.86 0.23
C GLU A 14 -14.15 -2.48 0.07
N VAL A 15 -12.83 -2.43 -0.12
CA VAL A 15 -12.10 -1.17 -0.30
C VAL A 15 -12.55 -0.46 -1.58
N SER A 16 -12.70 -1.21 -2.67
CA SER A 16 -13.14 -0.66 -3.95
C SER A 16 -14.54 -0.07 -3.85
N ASP A 17 -15.48 -0.80 -3.25
CA ASP A 17 -16.86 -0.34 -3.08
C ASP A 17 -16.92 0.92 -2.21
N SER A 18 -16.13 0.97 -1.15
CA SER A 18 -16.06 2.14 -0.27
C SER A 18 -15.54 3.37 -0.99
N LEU A 19 -14.46 3.23 -1.76
CA LEU A 19 -13.89 4.34 -2.53
C LEU A 19 -14.87 4.84 -3.59
N LEU A 20 -15.51 3.93 -4.31
CA LEU A 20 -16.48 4.31 -5.34
C LEU A 20 -17.73 4.97 -4.75
N ALA A 21 -18.17 4.51 -3.58
CA ALA A 21 -19.36 5.07 -2.93
C ALA A 21 -19.13 6.50 -2.43
N THR A 22 -17.95 6.79 -1.89
CA THR A 22 -17.61 8.13 -1.39
C THR A 22 -17.09 9.06 -2.48
N GLY A 23 -16.44 8.51 -3.50
CA GLY A 23 -15.78 9.28 -4.55
C GLY A 23 -14.56 10.06 -4.07
N ILE A 24 -14.08 9.78 -2.86
CA ILE A 24 -12.96 10.50 -2.23
C ILE A 24 -11.92 9.52 -1.72
N TRP A 25 -10.65 9.85 -1.96
CA TRP A 25 -9.50 9.11 -1.43
C TRP A 25 -9.02 9.81 -0.16
N HIS A 26 -9.17 9.15 0.99
CA HIS A 26 -8.88 9.75 2.30
C HIS A 26 -7.56 9.35 2.92
N THR A 27 -7.03 8.19 2.55
CA THR A 27 -5.85 7.64 3.23
C THR A 27 -4.73 7.40 2.21
N PRO A 28 -3.58 8.08 2.37
CA PRO A 28 -2.47 7.85 1.44
C PRO A 28 -1.91 6.43 1.57
N ILE A 29 -1.33 5.95 0.48
CA ILE A 29 -0.57 4.69 0.47
C ILE A 29 0.79 4.99 1.11
N LEU A 30 1.23 4.15 2.04
CA LEU A 30 2.55 4.29 2.64
C LEU A 30 3.58 3.57 1.76
N VAL A 31 4.62 4.28 1.36
CA VAL A 31 5.59 3.83 0.36
C VAL A 31 7.00 4.11 0.85
N GLU A 32 7.92 3.16 0.65
CA GLU A 32 9.33 3.38 0.95
C GLU A 32 9.92 4.38 -0.07
N ARG A 33 10.59 5.42 0.45
CA ARG A 33 10.96 6.60 -0.37
C ARG A 33 11.95 6.32 -1.49
N SER A 34 12.83 5.35 -1.33
CA SER A 34 13.91 5.10 -2.29
C SER A 34 13.53 4.08 -3.36
N SER A 35 12.93 2.96 -2.95
CA SER A 35 12.55 1.86 -3.82
C SER A 35 11.14 1.99 -4.37
N LEU A 36 10.29 2.78 -3.71
CA LEU A 36 8.87 2.94 -4.00
C LEU A 36 8.08 1.63 -3.85
N VAL A 37 8.54 0.74 -2.97
CA VAL A 37 7.74 -0.44 -2.62
C VAL A 37 6.63 -0.03 -1.65
N VAL A 38 5.47 -0.67 -1.79
CA VAL A 38 4.32 -0.39 -0.94
C VAL A 38 4.54 -1.01 0.44
N MET A 39 4.41 -0.18 1.48
CA MET A 39 4.46 -0.62 2.87
C MET A 39 3.06 -0.93 3.40
N ASP A 40 2.10 -0.08 3.11
CA ASP A 40 0.71 -0.25 3.53
C ASP A 40 -0.22 0.38 2.49
N GLY A 41 -1.36 -0.23 2.29
CA GLY A 41 -2.33 0.23 1.30
C GLY A 41 -2.34 -0.61 0.02
N HIS A 42 -1.98 -1.89 0.10
CA HIS A 42 -1.95 -2.79 -1.06
C HIS A 42 -3.30 -2.88 -1.77
N HIS A 43 -4.41 -2.89 -1.02
CA HIS A 43 -5.74 -2.97 -1.62
C HIS A 43 -6.12 -1.67 -2.34
N ARG A 44 -5.75 -0.51 -1.78
CA ARG A 44 -5.96 0.78 -2.44
C ARG A 44 -5.11 0.89 -3.71
N HIS A 45 -3.88 0.41 -3.64
CA HIS A 45 -2.99 0.38 -4.81
C HIS A 45 -3.57 -0.51 -5.92
N ALA A 46 -4.04 -1.70 -5.58
CA ALA A 46 -4.66 -2.61 -6.54
C ALA A 46 -5.92 -2.01 -7.16
N PHE A 47 -6.74 -1.31 -6.36
CA PHE A 47 -7.91 -0.59 -6.86
C PHE A 47 -7.50 0.45 -7.93
N ALA A 48 -6.49 1.25 -7.63
CA ALA A 48 -6.03 2.29 -8.56
C ALA A 48 -5.52 1.70 -9.87
N LEU A 49 -4.76 0.60 -9.80
CA LEU A 49 -4.29 -0.10 -11.00
C LEU A 49 -5.44 -0.63 -11.83
N ALA A 50 -6.42 -1.27 -11.20
CA ALA A 50 -7.57 -1.85 -11.88
C ALA A 50 -8.44 -0.79 -12.57
N HIS A 51 -8.49 0.42 -12.02
CA HIS A 51 -9.31 1.51 -12.56
C HIS A 51 -8.52 2.52 -13.40
N GLY A 52 -7.25 2.23 -13.69
CA GLY A 52 -6.43 3.06 -14.57
C GLY A 52 -6.14 4.46 -14.05
N PHE A 53 -5.97 4.62 -12.74
CA PHE A 53 -5.66 5.91 -12.15
C PHE A 53 -4.29 6.40 -12.60
N ALA A 54 -4.20 7.68 -12.96
CA ALA A 54 -2.93 8.31 -13.34
C ALA A 54 -2.04 8.59 -12.12
N ARG A 55 -2.65 8.87 -10.97
CA ARG A 55 -1.95 9.25 -9.73
C ARG A 55 -2.64 8.64 -8.53
N VAL A 56 -1.87 8.42 -7.47
CA VAL A 56 -2.39 8.01 -6.17
C VAL A 56 -1.71 8.81 -5.06
N PRO A 57 -2.43 9.17 -3.99
CA PRO A 57 -1.81 9.86 -2.86
C PRO A 57 -0.88 8.91 -2.11
N CYS A 58 0.36 9.34 -1.91
CA CYS A 58 1.37 8.56 -1.21
C CYS A 58 2.01 9.36 -0.10
N LEU A 59 2.42 8.68 0.95
CA LEU A 59 3.30 9.22 1.97
C LEU A 59 4.61 8.44 1.89
N LEU A 60 5.70 9.14 1.58
CA LEU A 60 7.02 8.53 1.42
C LEU A 60 7.72 8.44 2.79
N LEU A 61 8.04 7.23 3.20
CA LEU A 61 8.67 6.96 4.49
C LEU A 61 9.98 6.18 4.30
N SER A 62 10.82 6.22 5.33
CA SER A 62 11.99 5.36 5.43
C SER A 62 11.67 4.22 6.40
N TYR A 63 12.33 3.07 6.26
CA TYR A 63 12.21 1.99 7.23
C TYR A 63 12.75 2.36 8.62
N SER A 64 13.51 3.45 8.74
CA SER A 64 13.89 3.99 10.05
C SER A 64 12.70 4.61 10.80
N ASP A 65 11.61 4.94 10.08
CA ASP A 65 10.38 5.53 10.66
C ASP A 65 9.30 4.48 10.93
N VAL A 66 9.55 3.22 10.57
CA VAL A 66 8.53 2.16 10.55
C VAL A 66 9.05 0.94 11.28
N ARG A 67 8.22 0.37 12.17
CA ARG A 67 8.49 -0.93 12.75
C ARG A 67 7.84 -1.99 11.87
N LEU A 68 8.63 -2.96 11.45
CA LEU A 68 8.18 -4.05 10.57
C LEU A 68 8.10 -5.34 11.37
N GLU A 69 6.97 -6.03 11.28
CA GLU A 69 6.75 -7.31 11.95
C GLU A 69 6.26 -8.36 10.95
N SER A 70 6.67 -9.60 11.18
CA SER A 70 6.12 -10.75 10.46
C SER A 70 4.84 -11.21 11.16
N ARG A 71 3.81 -11.54 10.39
CA ARG A 71 2.58 -12.14 10.91
C ARG A 71 2.67 -13.67 11.00
N HIS A 72 3.75 -14.24 10.47
CA HIS A 72 3.99 -15.70 10.45
C HIS A 72 5.40 -16.00 10.91
N LYS A 73 5.54 -16.99 11.80
CA LYS A 73 6.85 -17.34 12.39
C LYS A 73 7.87 -17.83 11.39
N ASP A 74 7.42 -18.46 10.31
CA ASP A 74 8.30 -19.12 9.34
C ASP A 74 8.67 -18.24 8.15
N GLN A 75 8.28 -16.98 8.17
CA GLN A 75 8.60 -16.06 7.08
C GLN A 75 9.67 -15.07 7.47
N LEU A 76 10.66 -14.91 6.59
CA LEU A 76 11.65 -13.86 6.73
C LEU A 76 11.03 -12.52 6.31
N VAL A 77 10.83 -11.64 7.28
CA VAL A 77 10.30 -10.30 7.03
C VAL A 77 11.27 -9.28 7.61
N THR A 78 12.07 -8.68 6.73
CA THR A 78 13.00 -7.61 7.05
C THR A 78 12.82 -6.51 6.00
N PRO A 79 13.24 -5.26 6.29
CA PRO A 79 13.17 -4.19 5.28
C PRO A 79 13.86 -4.59 3.97
N ALA A 80 15.05 -5.19 4.05
CA ALA A 80 15.78 -5.61 2.86
C ALA A 80 15.01 -6.65 2.06
N GLU A 81 14.41 -7.65 2.71
CA GLU A 81 13.64 -8.69 2.03
C GLU A 81 12.37 -8.14 1.40
N VAL A 82 11.66 -7.24 2.09
CA VAL A 82 10.46 -6.61 1.54
C VAL A 82 10.80 -5.83 0.27
N ILE A 83 11.86 -5.02 0.33
CA ILE A 83 12.31 -4.23 -0.82
C ILE A 83 12.70 -5.15 -1.98
N THR A 84 13.50 -6.17 -1.71
CA THR A 84 13.94 -7.12 -2.73
C THR A 84 12.76 -7.80 -3.41
N ARG A 85 11.81 -8.29 -2.64
CA ARG A 85 10.61 -8.94 -3.20
C ARG A 85 9.79 -7.98 -4.04
N GLY A 86 9.62 -6.75 -3.60
CA GLY A 86 8.89 -5.73 -4.37
C GLY A 86 9.56 -5.43 -5.69
N LEU A 87 10.88 -5.27 -5.68
CA LEU A 87 11.64 -4.97 -6.90
C LEU A 87 11.69 -6.15 -7.86
N GLU A 88 11.69 -7.38 -7.36
CA GLU A 88 11.72 -8.59 -8.17
C GLU A 88 10.33 -9.12 -8.56
N GLY A 89 9.28 -8.54 -8.01
CA GLY A 89 7.92 -9.00 -8.27
C GLY A 89 7.56 -10.32 -7.58
N ARG A 90 8.29 -10.69 -6.50
CA ARG A 90 8.03 -11.90 -5.70
C ARG A 90 7.23 -11.54 -4.47
N LEU A 91 5.93 -11.41 -4.61
CA LEU A 91 5.06 -10.95 -3.53
C LEU A 91 4.99 -11.93 -2.36
N TYR A 92 4.93 -11.38 -1.13
CA TYR A 92 4.52 -12.19 0.02
C TYR A 92 3.07 -12.61 -0.16
N PRO A 93 2.67 -13.76 0.40
CA PRO A 93 1.25 -14.10 0.51
C PRO A 93 0.51 -13.00 1.28
N ALA A 94 -0.79 -12.88 1.06
CA ALA A 94 -1.62 -11.91 1.77
C ALA A 94 -1.48 -12.08 3.29
N LYS A 95 -1.53 -10.97 4.02
CA LYS A 95 -1.44 -10.94 5.50
C LYS A 95 -0.12 -11.49 6.04
N SER A 96 0.98 -11.24 5.35
CA SER A 96 2.32 -11.67 5.78
C SER A 96 3.07 -10.64 6.60
N THR A 97 2.92 -9.36 6.26
CA THR A 97 3.69 -8.28 6.88
C THR A 97 2.80 -7.31 7.63
N ARG A 98 3.37 -6.68 8.66
CA ARG A 98 2.71 -5.62 9.40
C ARG A 98 3.68 -4.44 9.52
N HIS A 99 3.33 -3.33 8.91
CA HIS A 99 4.09 -2.09 9.00
C HIS A 99 3.42 -1.16 10.02
N ILE A 100 4.15 -0.84 11.08
CA ILE A 100 3.66 0.03 12.16
C ILE A 100 4.36 1.38 12.01
N ALA A 101 3.63 2.36 11.53
CA ALA A 101 4.18 3.64 11.11
C ALA A 101 3.55 4.82 11.89
N GLN A 102 3.32 4.65 13.19
CA GLN A 102 2.78 5.72 14.02
C GLN A 102 3.83 6.82 14.23
N PRO A 103 3.47 8.11 14.15
CA PRO A 103 2.10 8.64 13.92
C PRO A 103 1.72 8.75 12.44
N TRP A 104 2.61 8.41 11.51
CA TRP A 104 2.42 8.61 10.07
C TRP A 104 1.20 7.87 9.50
N ALA A 105 0.85 6.71 10.09
CA ALA A 105 -0.29 5.92 9.66
C ALA A 105 -1.64 6.63 9.88
N GLU A 106 -1.67 7.69 10.68
CA GLU A 106 -2.87 8.49 10.93
C GLU A 106 -3.02 9.65 9.95
N THR A 107 -2.09 9.81 9.03
CA THR A 107 -2.14 10.87 8.02
C THR A 107 -3.35 10.67 7.12
N THR A 108 -4.10 11.73 6.89
CA THR A 108 -5.26 11.71 6.00
C THR A 108 -5.07 12.70 4.86
N CYS A 109 -5.82 12.50 3.79
CA CYS A 109 -5.87 13.39 2.64
C CYS A 109 -7.29 13.47 2.13
N SER A 110 -7.53 14.29 1.12
CA SER A 110 -8.84 14.40 0.50
C SER A 110 -8.68 14.76 -0.97
N TYR A 111 -8.72 13.74 -1.81
CA TYR A 111 -8.65 13.91 -3.26
C TYR A 111 -9.86 13.24 -3.88
N SER A 112 -10.51 13.90 -4.85
CA SER A 112 -11.58 13.23 -5.60
C SER A 112 -10.97 12.13 -6.48
N LEU A 113 -11.71 11.05 -6.66
CA LEU A 113 -11.26 9.97 -7.56
C LEU A 113 -11.15 10.50 -8.99
N GLU A 114 -12.00 11.45 -9.35
CA GLU A 114 -11.97 12.05 -10.69
C GLU A 114 -10.65 12.75 -10.96
N GLU A 115 -10.17 13.59 -10.01
CA GLU A 115 -8.89 14.30 -10.21
C GLU A 115 -7.69 13.34 -10.22
N LEU A 116 -7.76 12.21 -9.52
CA LEU A 116 -6.68 11.21 -9.51
C LEU A 116 -6.62 10.42 -10.80
N ARG A 117 -7.72 10.34 -11.55
CA ARG A 117 -7.76 9.68 -12.86
C ARG A 117 -7.17 10.55 -13.96
N MET A 118 -7.13 11.84 -13.76
CA MET A 118 -6.69 12.79 -14.78
C MET A 118 -5.16 12.90 -14.80
N THR A 119 -4.60 12.92 -15.99
CA THR A 119 -3.16 13.14 -16.17
C THR A 119 -2.80 14.62 -16.15
#